data_9e21388e3a8cc59c1250309762474bf7
#
_entry.id   9e21388e3a8cc59c1250309762474bf7
#
_cell.length_a   1.000
_cell.length_b   1.000
_cell.length_c   1.000
_cell.angle_alpha   90.00
_cell.angle_beta   90.00
_cell.angle_gamma   90.00
#
_symmetry.space_group_name_H-M   'P 1'
#
loop_
_entity.id
_entity.type
_entity.pdbx_description
1 polymer ?
#
loop_
_entity_poly.entity_id
_entity_poly.type
_entity_poly.pdbx_seq_one_letter_code
_entity_poly.pdbx_strand_id
1 'polypeptide(L)'
;MPTADKIYKIDVNTRKISDPDITILEKDHKSSTLYFSIDRFIDYMDLAQTHCVIQYNVDGKTHFYPIPFYDIYTQSSEKKIIFPWNLSYSVTGKAGIVPFSIRFFKTGTRMVKENEIESILTYNLNILPSQLIIEKTLIETQISDKDEAYLKTGELE
;
A
#
# COMPACT_ATOMS: atom_id res chain seq x y z
N MET A 1 8.60 -14.88 0.25
CA MET A 1 8.98 -13.68 -0.50
C MET A 1 8.49 -13.77 -1.93
N PRO A 2 7.88 -12.71 -2.47
CA PRO A 2 7.42 -12.73 -3.85
C PRO A 2 8.61 -12.74 -4.81
N THR A 3 8.63 -13.67 -5.72
CA THR A 3 9.70 -13.79 -6.71
C THR A 3 9.29 -13.29 -8.08
N ALA A 4 7.99 -13.29 -8.36
CA ALA A 4 7.45 -12.89 -9.66
C ALA A 4 6.87 -11.48 -9.65
N ASP A 5 6.57 -10.95 -8.48
CA ASP A 5 5.92 -9.65 -8.34
C ASP A 5 6.95 -8.53 -8.29
N LYS A 6 6.54 -7.38 -8.80
CA LYS A 6 7.36 -6.21 -8.74
C LYS A 6 7.42 -5.65 -7.32
N ILE A 7 8.62 -5.28 -6.91
CA ILE A 7 8.84 -4.62 -5.63
C ILE A 7 9.17 -3.15 -5.91
N TYR A 8 8.39 -2.25 -5.33
CA TYR A 8 8.61 -0.81 -5.47
C TYR A 8 9.58 -0.36 -4.40
N LYS A 9 10.70 0.22 -4.84
CA LYS A 9 11.78 0.63 -3.93
C LYS A 9 11.54 2.05 -3.44
N ILE A 10 11.75 2.24 -2.15
CA ILE A 10 11.67 3.55 -1.53
C ILE A 10 13.09 4.01 -1.23
N ASP A 11 13.44 5.20 -1.72
CA ASP A 11 14.75 5.81 -1.48
C ASP A 11 14.68 6.63 -0.19
N VAL A 12 15.51 6.26 0.78
CA VAL A 12 15.50 6.93 2.10
C VAL A 12 16.02 8.36 2.04
N ASN A 13 16.85 8.68 1.06
CA ASN A 13 17.42 10.02 0.95
C ASN A 13 16.45 10.99 0.30
N THR A 14 15.83 10.59 -0.79
CA THR A 14 14.86 11.44 -1.51
C THR A 14 13.46 11.29 -0.98
N ARG A 15 13.18 10.22 -0.21
CA ARG A 15 11.86 9.89 0.31
C ARG A 15 10.84 9.58 -0.80
N LYS A 16 11.32 9.16 -1.97
CA LYS A 16 10.47 8.87 -3.12
C LYS A 16 10.41 7.38 -3.40
N ILE A 17 9.26 6.97 -3.91
CA ILE A 17 9.07 5.62 -4.44
C ILE A 17 9.64 5.61 -5.86
N SER A 18 10.28 4.51 -6.26
CA SER A 18 10.93 4.40 -7.58
C SER A 18 9.98 4.68 -8.74
N ASP A 19 8.73 4.23 -8.61
CA ASP A 19 7.69 4.51 -9.59
C ASP A 19 6.59 5.30 -8.88
N PRO A 20 6.56 6.63 -9.04
CA PRO A 20 5.58 7.45 -8.33
C PRO A 20 4.13 7.21 -8.77
N ASP A 21 3.95 6.70 -9.99
CA ASP A 21 2.64 6.37 -10.52
C ASP A 21 2.56 4.85 -10.72
N ILE A 22 1.66 4.21 -10.00
CA ILE A 22 1.47 2.76 -10.07
C ILE A 22 0.13 2.49 -10.73
N THR A 23 0.16 1.79 -11.86
CA THR A 23 -1.05 1.52 -12.64
C THR A 23 -1.64 0.16 -12.28
N ILE A 24 -2.94 0.13 -12.02
CA ILE A 24 -3.69 -1.06 -11.65
C ILE A 24 -4.99 -1.08 -12.43
N LEU A 25 -5.44 -2.27 -12.83
CA LEU A 25 -6.71 -2.41 -13.53
C LEU A 25 -7.88 -2.32 -12.55
N GLU A 26 -8.91 -1.65 -12.97
CA GLU A 26 -10.16 -1.50 -12.23
C GLU A 26 -10.74 -2.87 -11.86
N LYS A 27 -11.28 -2.95 -10.64
CA LYS A 27 -11.95 -4.16 -10.11
C LYS A 27 -11.07 -5.39 -9.98
N ASP A 28 -9.78 -5.23 -10.14
CA ASP A 28 -8.84 -6.27 -9.81
C ASP A 28 -8.74 -6.38 -8.29
N HIS A 29 -8.90 -7.57 -7.74
CA HIS A 29 -8.74 -7.77 -6.31
C HIS A 29 -8.15 -9.15 -6.03
N LYS A 30 -7.64 -9.34 -4.82
CA LYS A 30 -6.90 -10.52 -4.36
C LYS A 30 -5.54 -10.71 -5.00
N SER A 31 -5.41 -10.44 -6.29
CA SER A 31 -4.11 -10.46 -6.95
C SER A 31 -3.42 -9.11 -6.89
N SER A 32 -4.11 -8.08 -6.43
CA SER A 32 -3.58 -6.73 -6.36
C SER A 32 -2.90 -6.48 -5.02
N THR A 33 -1.74 -7.08 -4.86
CA THR A 33 -0.88 -6.81 -3.72
C THR A 33 0.35 -6.07 -4.21
N LEU A 34 0.60 -4.91 -3.62
CA LEU A 34 1.80 -4.14 -3.90
C LEU A 34 2.84 -4.43 -2.84
N TYR A 35 4.08 -4.56 -3.26
CA TYR A 35 5.19 -4.78 -2.34
C TYR A 35 6.13 -3.60 -2.40
N PHE A 36 6.52 -3.12 -1.24
CA PHE A 36 7.46 -2.01 -1.10
C PHE A 36 8.69 -2.47 -0.33
N SER A 37 9.84 -1.93 -0.70
CA SER A 37 11.06 -2.17 0.05
C SER A 37 11.71 -0.85 0.43
N ILE A 38 12.34 -0.83 1.59
CA ILE A 38 13.08 0.32 2.07
C ILE A 38 14.24 -0.19 2.91
N ASP A 39 15.30 0.60 3.04
CA ASP A 39 16.40 0.27 3.92
C ASP A 39 15.90 0.10 5.33
N ARG A 40 16.33 -0.98 5.96
CA ARG A 40 15.90 -1.29 7.33
C ARG A 40 16.40 -0.25 8.32
N PHE A 41 17.63 0.19 8.16
CA PHE A 41 18.25 1.13 9.09
C PHE A 41 18.38 2.50 8.45
N ILE A 42 17.85 3.51 9.12
CA ILE A 42 17.97 4.90 8.72
C ILE A 42 18.52 5.63 9.92
N ASP A 43 19.73 6.19 9.79
CA ASP A 43 20.47 6.74 10.91
C ASP A 43 20.60 5.68 12.00
N TYR A 44 20.04 5.92 13.17
CA TYR A 44 20.08 4.98 14.28
C TYR A 44 18.76 4.22 14.46
N MET A 45 17.82 4.40 13.55
CA MET A 45 16.51 3.80 13.67
C MET A 45 16.41 2.51 12.85
N ASP A 46 15.95 1.45 13.49
CA ASP A 46 15.58 0.21 12.83
C ASP A 46 14.11 0.28 12.46
N LEU A 47 13.83 0.44 11.18
CA LEU A 47 12.45 0.55 10.72
C LEU A 47 11.63 -0.71 10.96
N ALA A 48 12.28 -1.87 11.11
CA ALA A 48 11.57 -3.09 11.46
C ALA A 48 10.93 -3.01 12.85
N GLN A 49 11.35 -2.06 13.68
CA GLN A 49 10.78 -1.82 15.00
C GLN A 49 9.74 -0.70 15.02
N THR A 50 9.40 -0.16 13.85
CA THR A 50 8.40 0.89 13.73
C THR A 50 7.07 0.31 13.26
N HIS A 51 6.01 1.08 13.44
CA HIS A 51 4.74 0.83 12.79
C HIS A 51 4.76 1.50 11.42
N CYS A 52 4.07 0.91 10.47
CA CYS A 52 3.91 1.49 9.14
C CYS A 52 2.43 1.60 8.81
N VAL A 53 2.03 2.73 8.27
CA VAL A 53 0.66 2.93 7.82
C VAL A 53 0.68 3.58 6.45
N ILE A 54 -0.22 3.13 5.58
CA ILE A 54 -0.45 3.75 4.29
C ILE A 54 -1.75 4.54 4.40
N GLN A 55 -1.64 5.83 4.14
CA GLN A 55 -2.78 6.72 4.08
C GLN A 55 -3.15 6.93 2.62
N TYR A 56 -4.41 6.72 2.26
CA TYR A 56 -4.83 6.87 0.89
C TYR A 56 -6.21 7.51 0.84
N ASN A 57 -6.52 8.12 -0.32
CA ASN A 57 -7.75 8.86 -0.51
C ASN A 57 -8.54 8.26 -1.66
N VAL A 58 -9.79 7.88 -1.38
CA VAL A 58 -10.73 7.36 -2.37
C VAL A 58 -11.99 8.23 -2.30
N ASP A 59 -12.34 8.84 -3.42
CA ASP A 59 -13.53 9.68 -3.53
C ASP A 59 -13.61 10.76 -2.45
N GLY A 60 -12.48 11.39 -2.17
CA GLY A 60 -12.41 12.45 -1.19
C GLY A 60 -12.35 12.00 0.27
N LYS A 61 -12.37 10.70 0.51
CA LYS A 61 -12.29 10.17 1.87
C LYS A 61 -10.92 9.59 2.14
N THR A 62 -10.38 9.91 3.30
CA THR A 62 -9.09 9.41 3.75
C THR A 62 -9.25 8.07 4.45
N HIS A 63 -8.41 7.12 4.07
CA HIS A 63 -8.37 5.79 4.66
C HIS A 63 -6.96 5.48 5.12
N PHE A 64 -6.85 4.55 6.07
CA PHE A 64 -5.56 4.12 6.59
C PHE A 64 -5.47 2.61 6.49
N TYR A 65 -4.32 2.13 6.03
CA TYR A 65 -4.03 0.71 5.97
C TYR A 65 -2.78 0.44 6.82
N PRO A 66 -2.94 -0.12 8.02
CA PRO A 66 -1.79 -0.48 8.82
C PRO A 66 -1.11 -1.72 8.25
N ILE A 67 0.20 -1.67 8.13
CA ILE A 67 0.96 -2.79 7.60
C ILE A 67 1.06 -3.86 8.69
N PRO A 68 0.63 -5.09 8.41
CA PRO A 68 0.59 -6.13 9.44
C PRO A 68 1.95 -6.70 9.81
N PHE A 69 2.89 -6.73 8.87
CA PHE A 69 4.21 -7.31 9.12
C PHE A 69 5.23 -6.83 8.10
N TYR A 70 6.50 -7.03 8.43
CA TYR A 70 7.61 -6.82 7.51
C TYR A 70 8.35 -8.11 7.27
N ASP A 71 8.73 -8.36 6.01
CA ASP A 71 9.73 -9.38 5.70
C ASP A 71 11.10 -8.72 5.75
N ILE A 72 11.96 -9.29 6.59
CA ILE A 72 13.31 -8.77 6.73
C ILE A 72 14.22 -9.50 5.76
N TYR A 73 14.78 -8.74 4.83
CA TYR A 73 15.66 -9.29 3.81
C TYR A 73 17.10 -9.03 4.20
N THR A 74 17.82 -10.11 4.56
CA THR A 74 19.18 -9.99 5.09
C THR A 74 20.22 -10.70 4.24
N GLN A 75 19.83 -11.26 3.10
CA GLN A 75 20.74 -12.08 2.28
C GLN A 75 21.73 -11.27 1.45
N SER A 76 21.49 -9.99 1.29
CA SER A 76 22.43 -9.11 0.59
C SER A 76 23.19 -8.25 1.60
N SER A 77 24.23 -7.58 1.15
CA SER A 77 24.92 -6.60 1.97
C SER A 77 24.02 -5.43 2.36
N GLU A 78 22.93 -5.25 1.62
CA GLU A 78 21.93 -4.25 1.93
C GLU A 78 20.83 -4.89 2.77
N LYS A 79 20.64 -4.36 3.95
CA LYS A 79 19.57 -4.81 4.83
C LYS A 79 18.32 -4.03 4.51
N LYS A 80 17.28 -4.74 4.07
CA LYS A 80 16.02 -4.14 3.67
C LYS A 80 14.85 -4.80 4.38
N ILE A 81 13.77 -4.05 4.50
CA ILE A 81 12.48 -4.61 4.87
C ILE A 81 11.56 -4.51 3.67
N ILE A 82 10.70 -5.50 3.53
CA ILE A 82 9.69 -5.57 2.47
C ILE A 82 8.35 -5.70 3.15
N PHE A 83 7.37 -4.95 2.67
CA PHE A 83 6.03 -5.00 3.24
C PHE A 83 4.96 -4.94 2.15
N PRO A 84 3.81 -5.61 2.39
CA PRO A 84 2.74 -5.67 1.42
C PRO A 84 1.67 -4.62 1.68
N TRP A 85 1.03 -4.19 0.62
CA TRP A 85 -0.23 -3.47 0.67
C TRP A 85 -1.24 -4.25 -0.15
N ASN A 86 -2.17 -4.91 0.53
CA ASN A 86 -3.23 -5.64 -0.13
C ASN A 86 -4.35 -4.66 -0.48
N LEU A 87 -4.52 -4.41 -1.77
CA LEU A 87 -5.54 -3.48 -2.23
C LEU A 87 -6.91 -4.13 -2.16
N SER A 88 -7.82 -3.48 -1.44
CA SER A 88 -9.19 -3.94 -1.33
C SER A 88 -9.99 -3.50 -2.55
N TYR A 89 -11.15 -4.13 -2.73
CA TYR A 89 -12.06 -3.74 -3.80
C TYR A 89 -12.51 -2.28 -3.68
N SER A 90 -12.54 -1.74 -2.45
CA SER A 90 -12.89 -0.33 -2.26
C SER A 90 -11.86 0.60 -2.92
N VAL A 91 -10.61 0.15 -3.08
CA VAL A 91 -9.57 0.90 -3.79
C VAL A 91 -9.66 0.68 -5.29
N THR A 92 -9.80 -0.57 -5.72
CA THR A 92 -9.72 -0.94 -7.14
C THR A 92 -11.06 -0.92 -7.85
N GLY A 93 -12.15 -0.76 -7.13
CA GLY A 93 -13.51 -0.92 -7.67
C GLY A 93 -13.96 0.16 -8.64
N LYS A 94 -13.23 1.24 -8.78
CA LYS A 94 -13.59 2.35 -9.64
C LYS A 94 -12.34 2.97 -10.25
N ALA A 95 -12.39 3.22 -11.55
CA ALA A 95 -11.29 3.89 -12.25
C ALA A 95 -11.08 5.30 -11.69
N GLY A 96 -9.85 5.75 -11.66
CA GLY A 96 -9.49 7.07 -11.17
C GLY A 96 -8.11 7.09 -10.54
N ILE A 97 -7.82 8.17 -9.83
CA ILE A 97 -6.53 8.36 -9.18
C ILE A 97 -6.73 8.23 -7.67
N VAL A 98 -5.90 7.41 -7.05
CA VAL A 98 -5.88 7.22 -5.59
C VAL A 98 -4.53 7.69 -5.07
N PRO A 99 -4.45 8.92 -4.56
CA PRO A 99 -3.20 9.36 -3.94
C PRO A 99 -2.97 8.62 -2.63
N PHE A 100 -1.70 8.35 -2.35
CA PHE A 100 -1.34 7.69 -1.11
C PHE A 100 0.02 8.16 -0.62
N SER A 101 0.26 7.97 0.67
CA SER A 101 1.55 8.21 1.29
C SER A 101 1.82 7.12 2.32
N ILE A 102 3.10 6.91 2.62
CA ILE A 102 3.55 5.88 3.55
C ILE A 102 4.23 6.58 4.73
N ARG A 103 3.94 6.12 5.93
CA ARG A 103 4.53 6.70 7.14
C ARG A 103 5.00 5.59 8.07
N PHE A 104 6.23 5.74 8.55
CA PHE A 104 6.80 4.89 9.59
C PHE A 104 6.85 5.69 10.87
N PHE A 105 6.40 5.10 11.97
CA PHE A 105 6.36 5.86 13.21
C PHE A 105 6.51 4.95 14.42
N LYS A 106 6.94 5.55 15.52
CA LYS A 106 6.93 4.93 16.85
C LYS A 106 6.21 5.86 17.80
N THR A 107 5.57 5.26 18.77
CA THR A 107 4.93 6.01 19.83
C THR A 107 5.54 5.63 21.16
N GLY A 108 5.45 6.53 22.09
CA GLY A 108 5.83 6.31 23.47
C GLY A 108 4.78 6.95 24.35
N THR A 109 5.06 6.95 25.63
CA THR A 109 4.19 7.59 26.60
C THR A 109 5.00 8.57 27.43
N ARG A 110 4.35 9.61 27.91
CA ARG A 110 4.97 10.50 28.90
C ARG A 110 3.93 10.85 29.94
N MET A 111 4.40 11.08 31.15
CA MET A 111 3.55 11.50 32.23
C MET A 111 3.33 13.00 32.12
N VAL A 112 2.07 13.41 32.04
CA VAL A 112 1.69 14.84 31.98
C VAL A 112 1.45 15.37 33.35
N LYS A 113 0.74 14.61 34.17
CA LYS A 113 0.45 14.89 35.57
C LYS A 113 0.51 13.59 36.33
N GLU A 114 0.43 13.67 37.64
CA GLU A 114 0.31 12.49 38.47
C GLU A 114 -0.91 11.69 38.00
N ASN A 115 -0.69 10.41 37.65
CA ASN A 115 -1.70 9.48 37.14
C ASN A 115 -2.28 9.82 35.76
N GLU A 116 -1.69 10.76 35.03
CA GLU A 116 -2.07 11.03 33.66
C GLU A 116 -0.92 10.74 32.72
N ILE A 117 -1.18 9.89 31.70
CA ILE A 117 -0.21 9.50 30.69
C ILE A 117 -0.77 9.86 29.32
N GLU A 118 0.05 10.46 28.48
CA GLU A 118 -0.33 10.71 27.10
C GLU A 118 0.58 9.95 26.14
N SER A 119 0.04 9.61 24.98
CA SER A 119 0.82 9.01 23.88
C SER A 119 1.49 10.13 23.10
N ILE A 120 2.75 9.92 22.76
CA ILE A 120 3.52 10.88 21.96
C ILE A 120 4.20 10.14 20.82
N LEU A 121 4.48 10.85 19.74
CA LEU A 121 5.33 10.33 18.69
C LEU A 121 6.79 10.44 19.12
N THR A 122 7.51 9.32 19.06
CA THR A 122 8.94 9.30 19.35
C THR A 122 9.77 9.21 18.09
N TYR A 123 9.15 8.84 16.98
CA TYR A 123 9.78 8.79 15.66
C TYR A 123 8.72 8.92 14.58
N ASN A 124 9.03 9.64 13.53
CA ASN A 124 8.12 9.79 12.40
C ASN A 124 8.90 10.01 11.12
N LEU A 125 8.69 9.13 10.15
CA LEU A 125 9.29 9.21 8.82
C LEU A 125 8.19 9.19 7.78
N ASN A 126 8.03 10.28 7.05
CA ASN A 126 7.05 10.37 5.98
C ASN A 126 7.73 10.15 4.62
N ILE A 127 7.12 9.30 3.81
CA ILE A 127 7.51 9.12 2.42
C ILE A 127 6.67 10.09 1.58
N LEU A 128 7.27 10.66 0.55
CA LEU A 128 6.57 11.61 -0.32
C LEU A 128 5.38 10.93 -0.99
N PRO A 129 4.29 11.68 -1.19
CA PRO A 129 3.09 11.11 -1.80
C PRO A 129 3.33 10.55 -3.20
N SER A 130 2.63 9.48 -3.49
CA SER A 130 2.57 8.84 -4.80
C SER A 130 1.11 8.61 -5.13
N GLN A 131 0.82 7.98 -6.27
CA GLN A 131 -0.56 7.73 -6.62
C GLN A 131 -0.73 6.40 -7.34
N LEU A 132 -1.87 5.77 -7.06
CA LEU A 132 -2.34 4.65 -7.84
C LEU A 132 -3.19 5.20 -8.97
N ILE A 133 -2.97 4.69 -10.16
CA ILE A 133 -3.80 5.00 -11.31
C ILE A 133 -4.62 3.75 -11.60
N ILE A 134 -5.90 3.82 -11.26
CA ILE A 134 -6.83 2.72 -11.49
C ILE A 134 -7.41 2.91 -12.87
N GLU A 135 -6.96 2.10 -13.81
CA GLU A 135 -7.41 2.18 -15.19
C GLU A 135 -8.66 1.36 -15.42
N LYS A 136 -9.53 1.90 -16.25
CA LYS A 136 -10.76 1.21 -16.62
C LYS A 136 -10.43 -0.05 -17.40
N THR A 137 -11.09 -1.14 -17.06
CA THR A 137 -10.95 -2.39 -17.80
C THR A 137 -11.63 -2.25 -19.15
N LEU A 138 -11.04 -2.91 -20.15
CA LEU A 138 -11.63 -2.96 -21.48
C LEU A 138 -12.80 -3.94 -21.55
N ILE A 139 -12.85 -4.89 -20.62
CA ILE A 139 -13.89 -5.90 -20.56
C ILE A 139 -14.83 -5.54 -19.41
N GLU A 140 -16.13 -5.51 -19.70
CA GLU A 140 -17.12 -5.26 -18.67
C GLU A 140 -17.07 -6.35 -17.60
N THR A 141 -17.09 -5.94 -16.34
CA THR A 141 -17.12 -6.88 -15.22
C THR A 141 -18.53 -7.18 -14.76
N GLN A 142 -19.51 -6.41 -15.25
CA GLN A 142 -20.92 -6.65 -15.03
C GLN A 142 -21.48 -7.36 -16.26
N ILE A 143 -22.54 -8.13 -16.07
CA ILE A 143 -23.19 -8.80 -17.20
C ILE A 143 -23.87 -7.73 -18.05
N SER A 144 -23.41 -7.62 -19.29
CA SER A 144 -23.98 -6.73 -20.28
C SER A 144 -25.06 -7.46 -21.09
N ASP A 145 -25.79 -6.71 -21.93
CA ASP A 145 -26.78 -7.32 -22.83
C ASP A 145 -26.15 -8.39 -23.73
N LYS A 146 -24.92 -8.16 -24.13
CA LYS A 146 -24.16 -9.13 -24.93
C LYS A 146 -23.91 -10.42 -24.15
N ASP A 147 -23.49 -10.27 -22.91
CA ASP A 147 -23.19 -11.42 -22.06
C ASP A 147 -24.47 -12.21 -21.77
N GLU A 148 -25.56 -11.53 -21.52
CA GLU A 148 -26.84 -12.17 -21.29
C GLU A 148 -27.30 -12.96 -22.53
N ALA A 149 -27.16 -12.38 -23.69
CA ALA A 149 -27.51 -13.06 -24.93
C ALA A 149 -26.65 -14.31 -25.13
N TYR A 150 -25.37 -14.19 -24.85
CA TYR A 150 -24.42 -15.29 -24.95
C TYR A 150 -24.78 -16.43 -24.00
N LEU A 151 -25.08 -16.10 -22.76
CA LEU A 151 -25.49 -17.08 -21.76
C LEU A 151 -26.79 -17.78 -22.10
N LYS A 152 -27.73 -17.06 -22.71
CA LYS A 152 -29.04 -17.63 -23.08
C LYS A 152 -28.99 -18.55 -24.30
N THR A 153 -28.05 -18.33 -25.19
CA THR A 153 -28.02 -19.08 -26.45
C THR A 153 -26.84 -20.01 -26.57
N GLY A 154 -25.65 -19.47 -26.43
CA GLY A 154 -24.44 -20.23 -26.71
C GLY A 154 -24.02 -21.12 -25.58
N GLU A 155 -24.01 -20.56 -24.40
CA GLU A 155 -23.48 -21.25 -23.26
C GLU A 155 -24.39 -22.32 -22.71
N LEU A 156 -25.65 -22.22 -23.02
CA LEU A 156 -26.65 -23.18 -22.58
C LEU A 156 -26.70 -24.45 -23.40
N GLU A 157 -25.94 -24.49 -24.45
CA GLU A 157 -25.87 -25.66 -25.28
C GLU A 157 -25.05 -26.80 -24.71
#